data_269b5b8f53308b127b259f1b23dd9961
#
_entry.id   269b5b8f53308b127b259f1b23dd9961
#
_cell.length_a   1.000
_cell.length_b   1.000
_cell.length_c   1.000
_cell.angle_alpha   90.00
_cell.angle_beta   90.00
_cell.angle_gamma   90.00
#
_symmetry.space_group_name_H-M   'P 1'
#
loop_
_entity.id
_entity.type
_entity.pdbx_description
1 polymer ?
#
loop_
_entity_poly.entity_id
_entity_poly.type
_entity_poly.pdbx_seq_one_letter_code
_entity_poly.pdbx_strand_id
1 'polypeptide(L)'
;MKKILALLLAMSMTVAMLAGCGAKEEAPVEAPAVEEEAPAVEEAPAEEPAEEAVVVDTGILKEADESMLNTYSMIAVNPEAPFVDADGNAVADVAVNTAGADALIQWLLTDEALALAAEYGKEEYNDTLFYVLDNVVKYEGEIAPATEETKTVRLSTTTSVNDAGLLAAILPVFEEAYGYTVEIQSAGTGKAIAAAKNGNADLILVHSKKQEEAFVEEGFGRVLEGFDAERISFLYNYFVLCGPSADPAGVAEAASVLDAFKAIADGKYAFISRGDASGTHTKELSLWPEEMGITAEAESFADYTEWYVSANTGMGACLVMAEEMGAYILTDKATFLTFVANDGVM
;
A
#
# COMPACT_ATOMS: atom_id res chain seq x y z
N MET A 1 2.27 37.02 -27.59
CA MET A 1 2.98 37.07 -28.86
C MET A 1 4.04 35.99 -28.90
N LYS A 2 4.03 35.18 -30.02
CA LYS A 2 5.06 34.24 -30.51
C LYS A 2 5.34 33.03 -29.60
N LYS A 3 4.78 31.79 -29.87
CA LYS A 3 5.04 30.79 -30.93
C LYS A 3 6.53 30.52 -31.15
N ILE A 4 6.91 29.22 -31.02
CA ILE A 4 7.90 28.46 -31.82
C ILE A 4 8.17 27.16 -31.03
N LEU A 5 8.04 26.03 -31.50
CA LEU A 5 8.10 25.17 -32.69
C LEU A 5 8.86 23.87 -32.30
N ALA A 6 8.22 22.77 -32.56
CA ALA A 6 8.71 21.41 -32.43
C ALA A 6 9.90 21.14 -33.38
N LEU A 7 10.80 20.24 -32.99
CA LEU A 7 11.71 19.62 -33.92
C LEU A 7 11.81 18.11 -33.62
N LEU A 8 11.22 17.34 -34.54
CA LEU A 8 11.44 15.89 -34.71
C LEU A 8 12.80 15.67 -35.39
N LEU A 9 13.58 14.74 -34.89
CA LEU A 9 14.73 14.20 -35.62
C LEU A 9 14.60 12.68 -35.72
N ALA A 10 14.19 12.23 -36.92
CA ALA A 10 14.28 10.84 -37.33
C ALA A 10 15.68 10.56 -37.87
N MET A 11 16.32 9.49 -37.41
CA MET A 11 17.60 9.01 -37.93
C MET A 11 17.39 7.63 -38.54
N SER A 12 17.37 7.61 -39.89
CA SER A 12 17.38 6.43 -40.73
C SER A 12 18.83 5.94 -40.91
N MET A 13 19.06 4.67 -40.63
CA MET A 13 20.29 3.97 -41.09
C MET A 13 19.95 3.03 -42.23
N THR A 14 20.43 3.38 -43.41
CA THR A 14 20.55 2.56 -44.61
C THR A 14 21.83 1.69 -44.53
N VAL A 15 21.67 0.40 -44.81
CA VAL A 15 22.80 -0.45 -45.24
C VAL A 15 22.45 -1.08 -46.58
N ALA A 16 23.25 -0.75 -47.57
CA ALA A 16 23.25 -1.33 -48.92
C ALA A 16 24.29 -2.47 -49.03
N MET A 17 23.96 -3.53 -49.75
CA MET A 17 24.90 -4.34 -50.56
C MET A 17 24.12 -5.08 -51.66
N LEU A 18 24.24 -4.70 -52.89
CA LEU A 18 24.99 -5.20 -54.05
C LEU A 18 24.95 -6.74 -54.23
N ALA A 19 24.42 -7.27 -55.27
CA ALA A 19 24.72 -7.39 -56.67
C ALA A 19 24.16 -8.71 -57.23
N GLY A 20 23.72 -8.68 -58.49
CA GLY A 20 23.82 -9.88 -59.33
C GLY A 20 22.68 -10.08 -60.34
N CYS A 21 22.78 -9.43 -61.44
CA CYS A 21 22.45 -9.76 -62.85
C CYS A 21 21.54 -10.94 -63.21
N GLY A 22 20.63 -10.66 -64.15
CA GLY A 22 20.09 -11.67 -65.08
C GLY A 22 18.80 -11.22 -65.76
N ALA A 23 18.93 -10.58 -66.93
CA ALA A 23 17.85 -10.20 -67.81
C ALA A 23 17.19 -11.39 -68.53
N LYS A 24 15.88 -11.30 -68.81
CA LYS A 24 15.31 -11.48 -70.16
C LYS A 24 13.87 -11.03 -70.24
N GLU A 25 13.61 -10.31 -71.28
CA GLU A 25 12.46 -9.82 -72.00
C GLU A 25 11.41 -10.90 -72.31
N GLU A 26 10.16 -10.61 -72.31
CA GLU A 26 9.28 -10.38 -73.47
C GLU A 26 7.82 -10.25 -73.01
N ALA A 27 7.13 -9.30 -73.66
CA ALA A 27 5.69 -8.96 -73.58
C ALA A 27 4.89 -9.82 -74.58
N PRO A 28 3.64 -9.44 -74.91
CA PRO A 28 2.41 -9.20 -74.16
C PRO A 28 1.32 -10.21 -74.61
N VAL A 29 0.12 -10.16 -74.09
CA VAL A 29 -1.14 -10.35 -74.85
C VAL A 29 -2.38 -10.58 -73.93
N GLU A 30 -3.43 -9.77 -74.21
CA GLU A 30 -4.87 -9.94 -74.12
C GLU A 30 -5.60 -9.95 -72.75
N ALA A 31 -6.42 -8.92 -72.61
CA ALA A 31 -7.68 -8.99 -71.89
C ALA A 31 -8.74 -9.77 -72.72
N PRO A 32 -9.65 -10.48 -72.07
CA PRO A 32 -10.99 -9.93 -71.98
C PRO A 32 -11.83 -10.36 -70.77
N ALA A 33 -12.97 -9.75 -70.70
CA ALA A 33 -14.21 -10.13 -70.04
C ALA A 33 -14.49 -9.54 -68.66
N VAL A 34 -15.32 -8.55 -68.69
CA VAL A 34 -16.17 -8.02 -67.64
C VAL A 34 -17.14 -9.11 -67.20
N GLU A 35 -17.04 -9.55 -65.95
CA GLU A 35 -18.17 -10.17 -65.23
C GLU A 35 -18.63 -9.23 -64.12
N GLU A 36 -19.89 -8.91 -64.18
CA GLU A 36 -20.67 -8.06 -63.29
C GLU A 36 -20.88 -8.80 -61.98
N GLU A 37 -20.08 -8.49 -60.96
CA GLU A 37 -20.34 -8.98 -59.60
C GLU A 37 -21.37 -8.10 -58.91
N ALA A 38 -22.36 -8.76 -58.31
CA ALA A 38 -23.42 -8.21 -57.51
C ALA A 38 -22.88 -7.48 -56.25
N PRO A 39 -23.59 -6.47 -55.71
CA PRO A 39 -23.10 -5.72 -54.57
C PRO A 39 -22.94 -6.62 -53.34
N ALA A 40 -21.75 -6.58 -52.77
CA ALA A 40 -21.44 -7.21 -51.46
C ALA A 40 -22.36 -6.65 -50.39
N VAL A 41 -23.04 -7.55 -49.71
CA VAL A 41 -23.77 -7.25 -48.48
C VAL A 41 -22.72 -6.81 -47.47
N GLU A 42 -22.79 -5.58 -47.00
CA GLU A 42 -22.01 -5.02 -45.91
C GLU A 42 -22.40 -5.79 -44.64
N GLU A 43 -21.56 -6.74 -44.19
CA GLU A 43 -21.69 -7.35 -42.89
C GLU A 43 -21.55 -6.25 -41.83
N ALA A 44 -22.58 -6.12 -40.97
CA ALA A 44 -22.54 -5.30 -39.80
C ALA A 44 -21.35 -5.72 -38.92
N PRO A 45 -20.63 -4.76 -38.30
CA PRO A 45 -19.55 -5.12 -37.40
C PRO A 45 -20.08 -6.05 -36.31
N ALA A 46 -19.42 -7.19 -36.13
CA ALA A 46 -19.68 -8.10 -35.02
C ALA A 46 -19.57 -7.28 -33.73
N GLU A 47 -20.62 -7.27 -32.92
CA GLU A 47 -20.54 -6.78 -31.55
C GLU A 47 -19.42 -7.55 -30.86
N GLU A 48 -18.38 -6.84 -30.40
CA GLU A 48 -17.40 -7.42 -29.48
C GLU A 48 -18.18 -7.98 -28.28
N PRO A 49 -17.87 -9.20 -27.82
CA PRO A 49 -18.52 -9.73 -26.64
C PRO A 49 -18.23 -8.74 -25.49
N ALA A 50 -19.28 -8.27 -24.82
CA ALA A 50 -19.15 -7.47 -23.62
C ALA A 50 -18.21 -8.25 -22.69
N GLU A 51 -17.10 -7.61 -22.26
CA GLU A 51 -16.25 -8.17 -21.23
C GLU A 51 -17.17 -8.49 -20.04
N GLU A 52 -17.26 -9.76 -19.68
CA GLU A 52 -17.93 -10.16 -18.46
C GLU A 52 -17.18 -9.48 -17.30
N ALA A 53 -17.89 -8.67 -16.51
CA ALA A 53 -17.32 -8.02 -15.35
C ALA A 53 -16.62 -9.06 -14.49
N VAL A 54 -15.34 -8.88 -14.22
CA VAL A 54 -14.57 -9.75 -13.32
C VAL A 54 -15.21 -9.63 -11.95
N VAL A 55 -15.77 -10.71 -11.45
CA VAL A 55 -16.34 -10.79 -10.12
C VAL A 55 -15.25 -11.30 -9.20
N VAL A 56 -14.81 -10.48 -8.25
CA VAL A 56 -13.85 -10.89 -7.21
C VAL A 56 -14.50 -11.95 -6.33
N ASP A 57 -13.95 -13.16 -6.27
CA ASP A 57 -14.47 -14.27 -5.47
C ASP A 57 -13.97 -14.19 -4.01
N THR A 58 -12.85 -13.50 -3.76
CA THR A 58 -12.32 -13.29 -2.40
C THR A 58 -13.22 -12.32 -1.63
N GLY A 59 -13.62 -12.73 -0.41
CA GLY A 59 -14.47 -11.96 0.48
C GLY A 59 -13.89 -11.85 1.90
N ILE A 60 -14.41 -10.89 2.69
CA ILE A 60 -14.12 -10.83 4.14
C ILE A 60 -14.88 -11.97 4.83
N LEU A 61 -14.15 -12.87 5.47
CA LEU A 61 -14.70 -14.01 6.20
C LEU A 61 -14.66 -13.78 7.71
N LYS A 62 -13.70 -13.02 8.22
CA LYS A 62 -13.59 -12.67 9.63
C LYS A 62 -13.17 -11.23 9.80
N GLU A 63 -13.92 -10.48 10.61
CA GLU A 63 -13.63 -9.09 10.94
C GLU A 63 -14.01 -8.76 12.40
N ALA A 64 -13.63 -7.56 12.86
CA ALA A 64 -13.99 -7.00 14.18
C ALA A 64 -13.60 -7.88 15.39
N ASP A 65 -12.59 -8.74 15.23
CA ASP A 65 -12.00 -9.50 16.34
C ASP A 65 -10.96 -8.61 17.05
N GLU A 66 -10.97 -8.60 18.38
CA GLU A 66 -10.03 -7.78 19.19
C GLU A 66 -8.57 -8.13 18.88
N SER A 67 -8.28 -9.39 18.55
CA SER A 67 -6.94 -9.83 18.16
C SER A 67 -6.49 -9.23 16.82
N MET A 68 -7.42 -8.72 16.02
CA MET A 68 -7.16 -8.07 14.72
C MET A 68 -7.14 -6.55 14.80
N LEU A 69 -7.20 -5.96 16.00
CA LEU A 69 -7.10 -4.51 16.15
C LEU A 69 -5.75 -4.00 15.64
N ASN A 70 -5.80 -2.96 14.83
CA ASN A 70 -4.65 -2.33 14.20
C ASN A 70 -4.60 -0.84 14.59
N THR A 71 -3.70 -0.48 15.48
CA THR A 71 -3.58 0.89 16.02
C THR A 71 -2.48 1.65 15.32
N TYR A 72 -2.79 2.82 14.82
CA TYR A 72 -1.84 3.75 14.19
C TYR A 72 -1.29 4.73 15.22
N SER A 73 0.02 4.92 15.16
CA SER A 73 0.73 5.82 16.06
C SER A 73 1.68 6.71 15.28
N MET A 74 1.87 7.92 15.80
CA MET A 74 2.83 8.89 15.34
C MET A 74 3.98 8.99 16.32
N ILE A 75 5.21 9.13 15.82
CA ILE A 75 6.42 9.37 16.61
C ILE A 75 7.24 10.43 15.88
N ALA A 76 7.50 11.55 16.55
CA ALA A 76 8.43 12.57 16.05
C ALA A 76 9.86 12.09 16.19
N VAL A 77 10.66 12.28 15.15
CA VAL A 77 12.08 11.89 15.16
C VAL A 77 12.87 12.81 16.06
N ASN A 78 13.73 12.23 16.90
CA ASN A 78 14.66 12.93 17.76
C ASN A 78 15.84 13.47 16.92
N PRO A 79 16.11 14.78 16.85
CA PRO A 79 17.24 15.32 16.10
C PRO A 79 18.61 14.89 16.64
N GLU A 80 18.68 14.46 17.90
CA GLU A 80 19.89 13.96 18.56
C GLU A 80 20.00 12.42 18.49
N ALA A 81 19.16 11.75 17.69
CA ALA A 81 19.15 10.30 17.60
C ALA A 81 20.47 9.75 17.02
N PRO A 82 20.82 8.50 17.33
CA PRO A 82 22.02 7.84 16.82
C PRO A 82 21.81 7.37 15.38
N PHE A 83 21.68 8.28 14.43
CA PHE A 83 21.43 7.99 13.02
C PHE A 83 22.51 7.10 12.41
N VAL A 84 22.08 6.21 11.52
CA VAL A 84 22.96 5.28 10.81
C VAL A 84 22.65 5.27 9.32
N ASP A 85 23.62 4.92 8.49
CA ASP A 85 23.37 4.63 7.07
C ASP A 85 22.84 3.19 6.87
N ALA A 86 22.61 2.80 5.61
CA ALA A 86 22.12 1.47 5.27
C ALA A 86 23.09 0.34 5.65
N ASP A 87 24.36 0.67 5.85
CA ASP A 87 25.42 -0.28 6.27
C ASP A 87 25.61 -0.29 7.80
N GLY A 88 24.83 0.53 8.53
CA GLY A 88 24.89 0.65 9.99
C GLY A 88 26.01 1.56 10.51
N ASN A 89 26.64 2.37 9.65
CA ASN A 89 27.63 3.34 10.09
C ASN A 89 26.95 4.62 10.61
N ALA A 90 27.52 5.22 11.67
CA ALA A 90 26.98 6.45 12.22
C ALA A 90 26.99 7.60 11.19
N VAL A 91 25.87 8.30 11.10
CA VAL A 91 25.69 9.49 10.26
C VAL A 91 25.62 10.72 11.16
N ALA A 92 26.47 11.70 10.91
CA ALA A 92 26.46 12.98 11.61
C ALA A 92 25.64 14.02 10.87
N ASP A 93 25.22 15.08 11.59
CA ASP A 93 24.59 16.28 11.04
C ASP A 93 23.29 16.02 10.24
N VAL A 94 22.49 15.04 10.68
CA VAL A 94 21.17 14.80 10.10
C VAL A 94 20.23 15.97 10.45
N ALA A 95 19.71 16.63 9.42
CA ALA A 95 18.71 17.67 9.61
C ALA A 95 17.31 17.04 9.79
N VAL A 96 16.68 17.27 10.95
CA VAL A 96 15.30 16.91 11.25
C VAL A 96 14.48 18.18 11.36
N ASN A 97 13.40 18.28 10.57
CA ASN A 97 12.43 19.38 10.66
C ASN A 97 11.49 19.16 11.85
N THR A 98 11.98 19.47 13.05
CA THR A 98 11.22 19.28 14.29
C THR A 98 9.96 20.13 14.33
N ALA A 99 10.00 21.38 13.86
CA ALA A 99 8.87 22.29 13.85
C ALA A 99 7.75 21.79 12.91
N GLY A 100 8.11 21.31 11.71
CA GLY A 100 7.14 20.75 10.77
C GLY A 100 6.54 19.43 11.27
N ALA A 101 7.34 18.56 11.88
CA ALA A 101 6.86 17.32 12.50
C ALA A 101 5.86 17.62 13.64
N ASP A 102 6.17 18.58 14.51
CA ASP A 102 5.30 18.99 15.59
C ASP A 102 3.97 19.55 15.07
N ALA A 103 4.02 20.45 14.09
CA ALA A 103 2.83 21.02 13.48
C ALA A 103 1.92 19.95 12.86
N LEU A 104 2.49 18.99 12.14
CA LEU A 104 1.70 17.92 11.52
C LEU A 104 1.08 16.99 12.57
N ILE A 105 1.83 16.57 13.59
CA ILE A 105 1.29 15.72 14.67
C ILE A 105 0.21 16.47 15.45
N GLN A 106 0.45 17.73 15.81
CA GLN A 106 -0.53 18.58 16.50
C GLN A 106 -1.80 18.72 15.68
N TRP A 107 -1.71 18.95 14.36
CA TRP A 107 -2.87 19.06 13.50
C TRP A 107 -3.65 17.74 13.41
N LEU A 108 -2.97 16.61 13.23
CA LEU A 108 -3.62 15.29 13.18
C LEU A 108 -4.38 14.94 14.47
N LEU A 109 -4.09 15.63 15.58
CA LEU A 109 -4.77 15.49 16.87
C LEU A 109 -5.84 16.56 17.13
N THR A 110 -6.12 17.45 16.19
CA THR A 110 -7.24 18.38 16.28
C THR A 110 -8.58 17.68 16.03
N ASP A 111 -9.67 18.27 16.57
CA ASP A 111 -11.03 17.79 16.28
C ASP A 111 -11.32 17.75 14.77
N GLU A 112 -10.79 18.72 14.01
CA GLU A 112 -10.97 18.77 12.55
C GLU A 112 -10.34 17.57 11.85
N ALA A 113 -9.06 17.31 12.07
CA ALA A 113 -8.35 16.21 11.41
C ALA A 113 -8.89 14.84 11.83
N LEU A 114 -9.22 14.67 13.12
CA LEU A 114 -9.82 13.44 13.64
C LEU A 114 -11.20 13.18 13.02
N ALA A 115 -12.02 14.24 12.83
CA ALA A 115 -13.31 14.12 12.16
C ALA A 115 -13.15 13.77 10.67
N LEU A 116 -12.20 14.40 9.95
CA LEU A 116 -11.90 14.07 8.56
C LEU A 116 -11.49 12.59 8.42
N ALA A 117 -10.63 12.11 9.30
CA ALA A 117 -10.21 10.70 9.29
C ALA A 117 -11.37 9.74 9.59
N ALA A 118 -12.24 10.07 10.53
CA ALA A 118 -13.40 9.25 10.91
C ALA A 118 -14.52 9.23 9.84
N GLU A 119 -14.62 10.26 9.01
CA GLU A 119 -15.59 10.33 7.91
C GLU A 119 -15.05 9.74 6.60
N TYR A 120 -13.73 9.54 6.52
CA TYR A 120 -13.09 9.04 5.31
C TYR A 120 -13.62 7.64 4.91
N GLY A 121 -13.98 7.49 3.66
CA GLY A 121 -14.45 6.23 3.08
C GLY A 121 -15.94 5.92 3.31
N LYS A 122 -16.66 6.64 4.19
CA LYS A 122 -18.07 6.36 4.46
C LYS A 122 -18.98 6.51 3.24
N GLU A 123 -18.75 7.52 2.40
CA GLU A 123 -19.53 7.72 1.18
C GLU A 123 -19.20 6.66 0.13
N GLU A 124 -17.91 6.34 -0.03
CA GLU A 124 -17.42 5.45 -1.08
C GLU A 124 -17.70 3.99 -0.79
N TYR A 125 -17.44 3.54 0.44
CA TYR A 125 -17.55 2.12 0.83
C TYR A 125 -18.78 1.82 1.71
N ASN A 126 -19.58 2.85 2.04
CA ASN A 126 -20.69 2.74 3.02
C ASN A 126 -20.23 2.10 4.34
N ASP A 127 -18.99 2.37 4.74
CA ASP A 127 -18.35 1.82 5.93
C ASP A 127 -17.33 2.81 6.52
N THR A 128 -17.04 2.68 7.81
CA THR A 128 -15.99 3.44 8.49
C THR A 128 -14.67 2.70 8.34
N LEU A 129 -13.69 3.31 7.67
CA LEU A 129 -12.40 2.70 7.44
C LEU A 129 -11.39 2.94 8.56
N PHE A 130 -11.50 4.09 9.25
CA PHE A 130 -10.63 4.47 10.36
C PHE A 130 -11.47 5.00 11.52
N TYR A 131 -11.14 4.58 12.71
CA TYR A 131 -11.81 4.95 13.96
C TYR A 131 -10.85 5.76 14.81
N VAL A 132 -11.37 6.81 15.47
CA VAL A 132 -10.62 7.56 16.47
C VAL A 132 -10.58 6.77 17.78
N LEU A 133 -9.41 6.70 18.41
CA LEU A 133 -9.28 6.06 19.72
C LEU A 133 -10.08 6.85 20.78
N ASP A 134 -10.79 6.15 21.66
CA ASP A 134 -11.58 6.75 22.73
C ASP A 134 -10.75 7.61 23.69
N ASN A 135 -9.47 7.26 23.86
CA ASN A 135 -8.53 7.93 24.75
C ASN A 135 -7.49 8.79 24.03
N VAL A 136 -7.77 9.23 22.80
CA VAL A 136 -6.87 10.11 22.06
C VAL A 136 -6.66 11.42 22.82
N VAL A 137 -5.40 11.83 22.94
CA VAL A 137 -5.05 13.15 23.49
C VAL A 137 -5.20 14.17 22.37
N LYS A 138 -6.23 14.99 22.45
CA LYS A 138 -6.50 16.03 21.46
C LYS A 138 -5.59 17.23 21.67
N TYR A 139 -5.24 17.89 20.57
CA TYR A 139 -4.50 19.14 20.60
C TYR A 139 -5.43 20.33 20.37
N GLU A 140 -5.46 21.26 21.32
CA GLU A 140 -6.28 22.47 21.30
C GLU A 140 -5.42 23.75 21.22
N GLY A 141 -4.10 23.59 21.08
CA GLY A 141 -3.16 24.71 21.01
C GLY A 141 -3.10 25.37 19.63
N GLU A 142 -2.30 26.43 19.54
CA GLU A 142 -2.03 27.10 18.27
C GLU A 142 -0.95 26.33 17.49
N ILE A 143 -1.22 26.02 16.22
CA ILE A 143 -0.28 25.34 15.32
C ILE A 143 0.51 26.41 14.57
N ALA A 144 1.84 26.33 14.66
CA ALA A 144 2.72 27.25 13.99
C ALA A 144 2.66 27.10 12.46
N PRO A 145 2.51 28.17 11.67
CA PRO A 145 2.59 28.08 10.22
C PRO A 145 4.02 27.80 9.75
N ALA A 146 4.14 27.27 8.54
CA ALA A 146 5.43 27.00 7.91
C ALA A 146 6.25 28.30 7.69
N THR A 147 7.56 28.17 7.80
CA THR A 147 8.54 29.14 7.29
C THR A 147 9.25 28.54 6.06
N GLU A 148 10.09 29.32 5.39
CA GLU A 148 10.86 28.79 4.25
C GLU A 148 11.78 27.64 4.65
N GLU A 149 12.29 27.64 5.90
CA GLU A 149 13.17 26.60 6.42
C GLU A 149 12.41 25.35 6.90
N THR A 150 11.15 25.50 7.30
CA THR A 150 10.35 24.42 7.89
C THR A 150 9.26 23.87 6.95
N LYS A 151 9.15 24.40 5.74
CA LYS A 151 8.05 24.15 4.81
C LYS A 151 7.85 22.68 4.45
N THR A 152 8.93 21.95 4.26
CA THR A 152 8.85 20.54 3.85
C THR A 152 8.93 19.64 5.07
N VAL A 153 7.92 18.76 5.23
CA VAL A 153 7.84 17.77 6.29
C VAL A 153 7.95 16.37 5.66
N ARG A 154 8.96 15.60 6.06
CA ARG A 154 9.19 14.25 5.57
C ARG A 154 8.47 13.24 6.47
N LEU A 155 7.37 12.70 5.98
CA LEU A 155 6.58 11.67 6.65
C LEU A 155 6.96 10.28 6.13
N SER A 156 7.53 9.43 6.99
CA SER A 156 7.67 8.02 6.68
C SER A 156 6.51 7.21 7.27
N THR A 157 5.82 6.46 6.41
CA THR A 157 4.57 5.79 6.78
C THR A 157 4.42 4.42 6.13
N THR A 158 3.31 3.76 6.40
CA THR A 158 3.02 2.42 5.88
C THR A 158 2.16 2.45 4.62
N THR A 159 2.32 1.43 3.78
CA THR A 159 1.49 1.25 2.58
C THR A 159 0.01 1.19 2.94
N SER A 160 -0.38 0.56 4.04
CA SER A 160 -1.79 0.39 4.42
C SER A 160 -2.52 1.73 4.61
N VAL A 161 -1.94 2.72 5.31
CA VAL A 161 -2.59 4.02 5.51
C VAL A 161 -2.47 4.94 4.30
N ASN A 162 -1.38 4.79 3.54
CA ASN A 162 -1.16 5.57 2.34
C ASN A 162 -2.02 5.08 1.16
N ASP A 163 -1.97 3.78 0.88
CA ASP A 163 -2.65 3.17 -0.29
C ASP A 163 -4.17 3.10 -0.06
N ALA A 164 -4.62 3.06 1.20
CA ALA A 164 -6.03 3.29 1.55
C ALA A 164 -6.53 4.71 1.22
N GLY A 165 -5.66 5.65 0.83
CA GLY A 165 -6.02 6.99 0.40
C GLY A 165 -6.27 8.00 1.53
N LEU A 166 -6.23 7.61 2.81
CA LEU A 166 -6.51 8.50 3.94
C LEU A 166 -5.64 9.76 3.91
N LEU A 167 -4.32 9.60 3.79
CA LEU A 167 -3.39 10.73 3.82
C LEU A 167 -3.61 11.68 2.64
N ALA A 168 -3.86 11.15 1.45
CA ALA A 168 -4.16 11.96 0.26
C ALA A 168 -5.46 12.77 0.41
N ALA A 169 -6.43 12.26 1.20
CA ALA A 169 -7.69 12.94 1.43
C ALA A 169 -7.56 14.06 2.49
N ILE A 170 -6.78 13.86 3.56
CA ILE A 170 -6.78 14.80 4.69
C ILE A 170 -5.62 15.80 4.67
N LEU A 171 -4.42 15.42 4.22
CA LEU A 171 -3.24 16.29 4.27
C LEU A 171 -3.36 17.60 3.47
N PRO A 172 -4.07 17.67 2.33
CA PRO A 172 -4.27 18.96 1.64
C PRO A 172 -4.90 20.05 2.52
N VAL A 173 -5.74 19.68 3.51
CA VAL A 173 -6.33 20.63 4.46
C VAL A 173 -5.25 21.23 5.36
N PHE A 174 -4.33 20.41 5.86
CA PHE A 174 -3.18 20.87 6.64
C PHE A 174 -2.25 21.76 5.81
N GLU A 175 -1.94 21.34 4.60
CA GLU A 175 -1.01 22.04 3.71
C GLU A 175 -1.55 23.42 3.33
N GLU A 176 -2.86 23.52 3.01
CA GLU A 176 -3.51 24.80 2.70
C GLU A 176 -3.58 25.72 3.92
N ALA A 177 -3.93 25.19 5.09
CA ALA A 177 -4.13 25.99 6.30
C ALA A 177 -2.85 26.55 6.88
N TYR A 178 -1.74 25.78 6.84
CA TYR A 178 -0.49 26.10 7.54
C TYR A 178 0.71 26.34 6.62
N GLY A 179 0.56 26.12 5.31
CA GLY A 179 1.61 26.41 4.31
C GLY A 179 2.73 25.38 4.25
N TYR A 180 2.55 24.20 4.85
CA TYR A 180 3.49 23.10 4.75
C TYR A 180 3.32 22.32 3.43
N THR A 181 4.31 21.49 3.13
CA THR A 181 4.24 20.45 2.10
C THR A 181 4.70 19.14 2.73
N VAL A 182 3.87 18.11 2.69
CA VAL A 182 4.19 16.79 3.29
C VAL A 182 4.71 15.86 2.21
N GLU A 183 6.00 15.51 2.29
CA GLU A 183 6.62 14.50 1.45
C GLU A 183 6.43 13.12 2.09
N ILE A 184 5.59 12.29 1.48
CA ILE A 184 5.27 10.96 1.98
C ILE A 184 6.25 9.93 1.39
N GLN A 185 6.89 9.17 2.27
CA GLN A 185 7.61 7.96 1.93
C GLN A 185 6.85 6.76 2.49
N SER A 186 6.22 5.98 1.60
CA SER A 186 5.38 4.83 1.96
C SER A 186 6.12 3.51 1.74
N ALA A 187 6.15 2.65 2.77
CA ALA A 187 6.74 1.31 2.73
C ALA A 187 6.12 0.41 3.80
N GLY A 188 6.52 -0.85 3.93
CA GLY A 188 6.19 -1.67 5.11
C GLY A 188 6.81 -1.08 6.38
N THR A 189 6.20 -1.30 7.57
CA THR A 189 6.60 -0.68 8.85
C THR A 189 8.10 -0.74 9.11
N GLY A 190 8.73 -1.90 8.91
CA GLY A 190 10.18 -2.05 9.13
C GLY A 190 11.02 -1.13 8.24
N LYS A 191 10.66 -0.98 6.97
CA LYS A 191 11.34 -0.07 6.03
C LYS A 191 11.06 1.39 6.35
N ALA A 192 9.83 1.73 6.77
CA ALA A 192 9.47 3.08 7.19
C ALA A 192 10.29 3.52 8.42
N ILE A 193 10.42 2.64 9.42
CA ILE A 193 11.26 2.87 10.60
C ILE A 193 12.74 2.97 10.22
N ALA A 194 13.23 2.10 9.33
CA ALA A 194 14.62 2.16 8.85
C ALA A 194 14.91 3.49 8.15
N ALA A 195 13.99 4.01 7.34
CA ALA A 195 14.14 5.32 6.70
C ALA A 195 14.30 6.45 7.73
N ALA A 196 13.53 6.42 8.82
CA ALA A 196 13.66 7.38 9.91
C ALA A 196 15.01 7.22 10.65
N LYS A 197 15.45 5.99 10.93
CA LYS A 197 16.77 5.71 11.54
C LYS A 197 17.94 6.17 10.66
N ASN A 198 17.73 6.20 9.35
CA ASN A 198 18.71 6.71 8.38
C ASN A 198 18.64 8.25 8.19
N GLY A 199 17.82 8.95 8.97
CA GLY A 199 17.68 10.41 8.89
C GLY A 199 16.84 10.93 7.71
N ASN A 200 16.05 10.05 7.07
CA ASN A 200 15.24 10.40 5.90
C ASN A 200 13.78 10.76 6.24
N ALA A 201 13.45 10.91 7.51
CA ALA A 201 12.11 11.33 7.95
C ALA A 201 12.19 12.30 9.14
N ASP A 202 11.16 13.13 9.30
CA ASP A 202 10.98 14.04 10.42
C ASP A 202 10.00 13.46 11.46
N LEU A 203 9.09 12.59 11.00
CA LEU A 203 8.20 11.79 11.82
C LEU A 203 7.87 10.47 11.12
N ILE A 204 7.40 9.50 11.90
CA ILE A 204 6.80 8.27 11.39
C ILE A 204 5.34 8.17 11.78
N LEU A 205 4.51 7.56 10.90
CA LEU A 205 3.12 7.18 11.15
C LEU A 205 2.98 5.71 10.76
N VAL A 206 2.94 4.84 11.75
CA VAL A 206 3.03 3.38 11.57
C VAL A 206 2.07 2.64 12.51
N HIS A 207 2.01 1.30 12.41
CA HIS A 207 1.02 0.49 13.15
C HIS A 207 1.59 -0.84 13.65
N SER A 208 2.83 -0.86 14.11
CA SER A 208 3.43 -2.04 14.75
C SER A 208 4.01 -1.67 16.11
N LYS A 209 3.19 -1.82 17.16
CA LYS A 209 3.55 -1.43 18.53
C LYS A 209 4.95 -1.91 18.95
N LYS A 210 5.28 -3.18 18.68
CA LYS A 210 6.59 -3.74 19.03
C LYS A 210 7.75 -3.01 18.34
N GLN A 211 7.60 -2.68 17.06
CA GLN A 211 8.66 -1.98 16.30
C GLN A 211 8.73 -0.50 16.70
N GLU A 212 7.59 0.12 17.03
CA GLU A 212 7.48 1.50 17.51
C GLU A 212 8.14 1.65 18.88
N GLU A 213 7.87 0.74 19.81
CA GLU A 213 8.50 0.70 21.13
C GLU A 213 10.02 0.52 21.02
N ALA A 214 10.50 -0.37 20.15
CA ALA A 214 11.93 -0.52 19.89
C ALA A 214 12.57 0.76 19.32
N PHE A 215 11.88 1.47 18.41
CA PHE A 215 12.34 2.74 17.86
C PHE A 215 12.53 3.82 18.95
N VAL A 216 11.59 3.88 19.90
CA VAL A 216 11.66 4.78 21.07
C VAL A 216 12.77 4.36 22.02
N GLU A 217 12.85 3.07 22.38
CA GLU A 217 13.88 2.54 23.27
C GLU A 217 15.31 2.76 22.76
N GLU A 218 15.50 2.75 21.45
CA GLU A 218 16.76 3.04 20.79
C GLU A 218 17.09 4.55 20.70
N GLY A 219 16.21 5.43 21.21
CA GLY A 219 16.43 6.88 21.31
C GLY A 219 16.09 7.67 20.04
N PHE A 220 15.37 7.08 19.07
CA PHE A 220 14.97 7.76 17.84
C PHE A 220 13.68 8.59 17.97
N GLY A 221 12.86 8.33 19.00
CA GLY A 221 11.68 9.10 19.32
C GLY A 221 11.99 10.32 20.19
N ARG A 222 11.11 11.30 20.18
CA ARG A 222 11.11 12.42 21.14
C ARG A 222 9.69 12.75 21.59
N VAL A 223 9.59 13.28 22.80
CA VAL A 223 8.33 13.82 23.34
C VAL A 223 8.08 15.20 22.72
N LEU A 224 6.86 15.45 22.27
CA LEU A 224 6.42 16.78 21.85
C LEU A 224 6.03 17.61 23.07
N GLU A 225 6.16 18.93 22.97
CA GLU A 225 5.69 19.85 24.00
C GLU A 225 4.15 19.67 24.22
N GLY A 226 3.77 19.45 25.45
CA GLY A 226 2.37 19.21 25.84
C GLY A 226 1.92 17.75 25.84
N PHE A 227 2.83 16.81 25.53
CA PHE A 227 2.56 15.38 25.58
C PHE A 227 3.47 14.68 26.60
N ASP A 228 3.05 13.50 27.08
CA ASP A 228 3.77 12.74 28.09
C ASP A 228 4.53 11.54 27.53
N ALA A 229 4.40 11.26 26.23
CA ALA A 229 5.02 10.11 25.56
C ALA A 229 5.49 10.44 24.15
N GLU A 230 6.52 9.74 23.69
CA GLU A 230 7.04 9.83 22.33
C GLU A 230 6.08 9.21 21.31
N ARG A 231 5.43 8.10 21.70
CA ARG A 231 4.51 7.35 20.88
C ARG A 231 3.08 7.83 21.11
N ILE A 232 2.46 8.44 20.11
CA ILE A 232 1.11 9.02 20.18
C ILE A 232 0.19 8.20 19.29
N SER A 233 -0.64 7.36 19.90
CA SER A 233 -1.68 6.60 19.19
C SER A 233 -2.92 7.45 19.01
N PHE A 234 -3.57 7.41 17.84
CA PHE A 234 -4.70 8.30 17.55
C PHE A 234 -5.84 7.66 16.76
N LEU A 235 -5.54 6.77 15.83
CA LEU A 235 -6.52 6.04 15.03
C LEU A 235 -6.34 4.53 15.18
N TYR A 236 -7.38 3.80 14.84
CA TYR A 236 -7.32 2.36 14.64
C TYR A 236 -8.20 1.93 13.48
N ASN A 237 -7.90 0.78 12.93
CA ASN A 237 -8.81 0.00 12.10
C ASN A 237 -8.69 -1.49 12.48
N TYR A 238 -9.29 -2.37 11.70
CA TYR A 238 -9.15 -3.79 11.89
C TYR A 238 -8.44 -4.41 10.71
N PHE A 239 -7.59 -5.38 11.00
CA PHE A 239 -7.28 -6.39 10.02
C PHE A 239 -8.52 -7.24 9.75
N VAL A 240 -8.59 -7.80 8.56
CA VAL A 240 -9.62 -8.74 8.15
C VAL A 240 -8.95 -9.99 7.60
N LEU A 241 -9.55 -11.14 7.87
CA LEU A 241 -9.14 -12.40 7.26
C LEU A 241 -10.07 -12.65 6.08
N CYS A 242 -9.50 -12.59 4.89
CA CYS A 242 -10.19 -12.80 3.62
C CYS A 242 -9.89 -14.18 3.05
N GLY A 243 -10.73 -14.65 2.15
CA GLY A 243 -10.56 -15.91 1.46
C GLY A 243 -11.66 -16.15 0.44
N PRO A 244 -11.64 -17.29 -0.26
CA PRO A 244 -12.63 -17.61 -1.29
C PRO A 244 -14.04 -17.70 -0.70
N SER A 245 -15.05 -17.26 -1.45
CA SER A 245 -16.46 -17.26 -1.03
C SER A 245 -16.96 -18.66 -0.63
N ALA A 246 -16.35 -19.71 -1.17
CA ALA A 246 -16.68 -21.08 -0.82
C ALA A 246 -16.25 -21.50 0.60
N ASP A 247 -15.36 -20.73 1.21
CA ASP A 247 -14.82 -20.91 2.58
C ASP A 247 -14.55 -22.38 2.99
N PRO A 248 -13.69 -23.11 2.29
CA PRO A 248 -13.48 -24.52 2.56
C PRO A 248 -12.90 -24.82 3.95
N ALA A 249 -12.25 -23.85 4.60
CA ALA A 249 -11.74 -23.99 5.96
C ALA A 249 -12.78 -23.68 7.04
N GLY A 250 -13.95 -23.09 6.69
CA GLY A 250 -14.98 -22.71 7.64
C GLY A 250 -14.57 -21.53 8.52
N VAL A 251 -13.80 -20.61 7.98
CA VAL A 251 -13.27 -19.42 8.68
C VAL A 251 -14.38 -18.52 9.19
N ALA A 252 -15.43 -18.30 8.39
CA ALA A 252 -16.56 -17.45 8.74
C ALA A 252 -17.27 -17.93 10.02
N GLU A 253 -17.39 -19.25 10.20
CA GLU A 253 -18.06 -19.89 11.34
C GLU A 253 -17.11 -20.10 12.55
N ALA A 254 -15.81 -19.84 12.42
CA ALA A 254 -14.85 -20.00 13.51
C ALA A 254 -15.20 -19.09 14.69
N ALA A 255 -15.02 -19.56 15.93
CA ALA A 255 -15.38 -18.83 17.13
C ALA A 255 -14.51 -17.56 17.32
N SER A 256 -13.26 -17.61 16.89
CA SER A 256 -12.29 -16.51 16.92
C SER A 256 -11.41 -16.52 15.68
N VAL A 257 -10.64 -15.46 15.47
CA VAL A 257 -9.65 -15.42 14.39
C VAL A 257 -8.53 -16.46 14.63
N LEU A 258 -8.17 -16.73 15.89
CA LEU A 258 -7.19 -17.77 16.22
C LEU A 258 -7.69 -19.17 15.83
N ASP A 259 -8.99 -19.46 16.06
CA ASP A 259 -9.60 -20.70 15.61
C ASP A 259 -9.66 -20.80 14.08
N ALA A 260 -9.87 -19.66 13.40
CA ALA A 260 -9.85 -19.60 11.95
C ALA A 260 -8.45 -19.90 11.38
N PHE A 261 -7.38 -19.27 11.92
CA PHE A 261 -5.99 -19.57 11.55
C PHE A 261 -5.64 -21.05 11.82
N LYS A 262 -6.10 -21.58 12.95
CA LYS A 262 -5.93 -23.01 13.26
C LYS A 262 -6.64 -23.90 12.24
N ALA A 263 -7.87 -23.58 11.83
CA ALA A 263 -8.61 -24.34 10.83
C ALA A 263 -7.91 -24.33 9.47
N ILE A 264 -7.37 -23.19 9.04
CA ILE A 264 -6.57 -23.08 7.82
C ILE A 264 -5.34 -23.98 7.90
N ALA A 265 -4.60 -23.95 9.02
CA ALA A 265 -3.40 -24.75 9.24
C ALA A 265 -3.71 -26.27 9.29
N ASP A 266 -4.71 -26.67 10.07
CA ASP A 266 -5.11 -28.08 10.21
C ASP A 266 -5.56 -28.70 8.88
N GLY A 267 -6.27 -27.92 8.06
CA GLY A 267 -6.73 -28.33 6.73
C GLY A 267 -5.72 -28.12 5.61
N LYS A 268 -4.58 -27.45 5.91
CA LYS A 268 -3.56 -27.08 4.94
C LYS A 268 -4.12 -26.31 3.74
N TYR A 269 -5.04 -25.39 4.00
CA TYR A 269 -5.60 -24.55 2.96
C TYR A 269 -4.60 -23.46 2.56
N ALA A 270 -4.58 -23.13 1.27
CA ALA A 270 -3.66 -22.11 0.74
C ALA A 270 -3.78 -20.79 1.49
N PHE A 271 -2.66 -20.23 1.91
CA PHE A 271 -2.56 -18.94 2.61
C PHE A 271 -1.44 -18.12 2.03
N ILE A 272 -1.72 -16.83 1.71
CA ILE A 272 -0.73 -15.89 1.24
C ILE A 272 -0.29 -15.00 2.40
N SER A 273 0.97 -15.11 2.77
CA SER A 273 1.64 -14.21 3.71
C SER A 273 2.39 -13.11 2.97
N ARG A 274 2.38 -11.91 3.50
CA ARG A 274 3.20 -10.83 2.95
C ARG A 274 4.69 -11.14 2.99
N GLY A 275 5.18 -11.79 4.03
CA GLY A 275 6.57 -12.21 4.16
C GLY A 275 7.62 -11.09 4.16
N ASP A 276 7.23 -9.80 4.32
CA ASP A 276 8.04 -8.61 4.07
C ASP A 276 8.37 -7.78 5.33
N ALA A 277 8.20 -8.37 6.51
CA ALA A 277 8.35 -7.71 7.82
C ALA A 277 7.46 -6.46 8.02
N SER A 278 6.36 -6.34 7.26
CA SER A 278 5.36 -5.30 7.45
C SER A 278 4.58 -5.47 8.76
N GLY A 279 3.78 -4.43 9.11
CA GLY A 279 2.86 -4.51 10.24
C GLY A 279 1.84 -5.66 10.09
N THR A 280 1.32 -5.87 8.87
CA THR A 280 0.41 -6.97 8.56
C THR A 280 1.11 -8.34 8.72
N HIS A 281 2.33 -8.48 8.20
CA HIS A 281 3.11 -9.71 8.39
C HIS A 281 3.38 -9.98 9.88
N THR A 282 3.77 -8.94 10.65
CA THR A 282 3.97 -9.07 12.10
C THR A 282 2.69 -9.49 12.82
N LYS A 283 1.53 -8.94 12.41
CA LYS A 283 0.22 -9.31 12.96
C LYS A 283 -0.12 -10.76 12.60
N GLU A 284 -0.01 -11.14 11.35
CA GLU A 284 -0.27 -12.50 10.86
C GLU A 284 0.52 -13.54 11.66
N LEU A 285 1.83 -13.32 11.86
CA LEU A 285 2.68 -14.23 12.63
C LEU A 285 2.21 -14.43 14.08
N SER A 286 1.51 -13.45 14.65
CA SER A 286 0.94 -13.55 16.00
C SER A 286 -0.37 -14.33 16.10
N LEU A 287 -0.97 -14.69 14.97
CA LEU A 287 -2.27 -15.36 14.90
C LEU A 287 -2.16 -16.87 14.63
N TRP A 288 -1.01 -17.35 14.15
CA TRP A 288 -0.75 -18.76 13.97
C TRP A 288 -0.66 -19.49 15.31
N PRO A 289 -1.07 -20.78 15.39
CA PRO A 289 -0.86 -21.60 16.56
C PRO A 289 0.62 -21.59 17.00
N GLU A 290 0.86 -21.36 18.28
CA GLU A 290 2.23 -21.22 18.83
C GLU A 290 3.09 -22.47 18.57
N GLU A 291 2.47 -23.66 18.59
CA GLU A 291 3.13 -24.94 18.33
C GLU A 291 3.71 -25.06 16.91
N MET A 292 3.24 -24.26 15.96
CA MET A 292 3.78 -24.26 14.59
C MET A 292 5.14 -23.55 14.52
N GLY A 293 5.42 -22.62 15.44
CA GLY A 293 6.69 -21.92 15.50
C GLY A 293 6.97 -21.03 14.28
N ILE A 294 5.95 -20.61 13.52
CA ILE A 294 6.11 -19.75 12.35
C ILE A 294 6.61 -18.37 12.80
N THR A 295 7.69 -17.91 12.17
CA THR A 295 8.31 -16.60 12.39
C THR A 295 8.63 -15.95 11.03
N ALA A 296 9.30 -14.80 11.04
CA ALA A 296 9.76 -14.15 9.82
C ALA A 296 10.91 -14.90 9.11
N GLU A 297 11.54 -15.86 9.78
CA GLU A 297 12.66 -16.62 9.23
C GLU A 297 12.17 -17.77 8.34
N ALA A 298 12.71 -17.88 7.13
CA ALA A 298 12.26 -18.86 6.14
C ALA A 298 12.32 -20.32 6.62
N GLU A 299 13.27 -20.64 7.49
CA GLU A 299 13.43 -21.96 8.07
C GLU A 299 12.24 -22.35 8.95
N SER A 300 11.57 -21.38 9.57
CA SER A 300 10.46 -21.64 10.49
C SER A 300 9.18 -22.15 9.81
N PHE A 301 9.00 -21.84 8.52
CA PHE A 301 7.85 -22.28 7.73
C PHE A 301 8.22 -23.24 6.59
N ALA A 302 9.44 -23.75 6.56
CA ALA A 302 9.93 -24.67 5.52
C ALA A 302 9.06 -25.94 5.36
N ASP A 303 8.47 -26.44 6.45
CA ASP A 303 7.61 -27.61 6.46
C ASP A 303 6.16 -27.31 6.01
N TYR A 304 5.81 -26.02 5.80
CA TYR A 304 4.45 -25.56 5.47
C TYR A 304 4.33 -25.02 4.04
N THR A 305 5.38 -25.01 3.24
CA THR A 305 5.44 -24.41 1.90
C THR A 305 4.48 -25.01 0.86
N GLU A 306 3.83 -26.14 1.17
CA GLU A 306 2.77 -26.71 0.33
C GLU A 306 1.49 -25.85 0.32
N TRP A 307 1.25 -25.08 1.38
CA TRP A 307 0.04 -24.30 1.58
C TRP A 307 0.29 -22.88 2.11
N TYR A 308 1.43 -22.61 2.73
CA TYR A 308 1.84 -21.30 3.22
C TYR A 308 2.83 -20.66 2.26
N VAL A 309 2.39 -19.59 1.59
CA VAL A 309 3.17 -18.88 0.58
C VAL A 309 3.66 -17.55 1.12
N SER A 310 4.96 -17.44 1.40
CA SER A 310 5.60 -16.17 1.77
C SER A 310 5.92 -15.38 0.50
N ALA A 311 5.07 -14.39 0.17
CA ALA A 311 5.14 -13.67 -1.09
C ALA A 311 6.27 -12.62 -1.15
N ASN A 312 6.72 -12.11 0.00
CA ASN A 312 7.74 -11.07 0.13
C ASN A 312 7.46 -9.85 -0.76
N THR A 313 6.19 -9.41 -0.79
CA THR A 313 5.73 -8.30 -1.63
C THR A 313 4.68 -7.43 -0.93
N GLY A 314 4.23 -6.34 -1.59
CA GLY A 314 3.19 -5.45 -1.09
C GLY A 314 1.80 -6.09 -1.06
N MET A 315 0.87 -5.49 -0.29
CA MET A 315 -0.45 -6.06 -0.05
C MET A 315 -1.28 -6.21 -1.33
N GLY A 316 -1.23 -5.23 -2.24
CA GLY A 316 -1.97 -5.31 -3.51
C GLY A 316 -1.61 -6.57 -4.31
N ALA A 317 -0.31 -6.82 -4.51
CA ALA A 317 0.14 -8.03 -5.19
C ALA A 317 -0.25 -9.32 -4.43
N CYS A 318 -0.23 -9.29 -3.08
CA CYS A 318 -0.67 -10.43 -2.28
C CYS A 318 -2.18 -10.72 -2.43
N LEU A 319 -3.01 -9.68 -2.54
CA LEU A 319 -4.46 -9.83 -2.77
C LEU A 319 -4.74 -10.43 -4.15
N VAL A 320 -4.05 -9.98 -5.19
CA VAL A 320 -4.14 -10.58 -6.53
C VAL A 320 -3.75 -12.06 -6.49
N MET A 321 -2.65 -12.40 -5.82
CA MET A 321 -2.23 -13.81 -5.66
C MET A 321 -3.27 -14.63 -4.89
N ALA A 322 -3.86 -14.07 -3.83
CA ALA A 322 -4.89 -14.75 -3.05
C ALA A 322 -6.14 -15.04 -3.89
N GLU A 323 -6.58 -14.07 -4.68
CA GLU A 323 -7.69 -14.22 -5.63
C GLU A 323 -7.41 -15.32 -6.65
N GLU A 324 -6.26 -15.26 -7.35
CA GLU A 324 -5.87 -16.23 -8.37
C GLU A 324 -5.74 -17.67 -7.83
N MET A 325 -5.29 -17.81 -6.59
CA MET A 325 -5.05 -19.12 -5.95
C MET A 325 -6.24 -19.63 -5.15
N GLY A 326 -7.28 -18.83 -4.95
CA GLY A 326 -8.38 -19.14 -4.02
C GLY A 326 -7.86 -19.32 -2.60
N ALA A 327 -6.90 -18.48 -2.19
CA ALA A 327 -6.19 -18.60 -0.93
C ALA A 327 -6.76 -17.66 0.14
N TYR A 328 -6.50 -17.99 1.41
CA TYR A 328 -6.75 -17.09 2.54
C TYR A 328 -5.63 -16.05 2.66
N ILE A 329 -5.97 -14.88 3.19
CA ILE A 329 -5.01 -13.78 3.39
C ILE A 329 -5.46 -12.87 4.53
N LEU A 330 -4.51 -12.40 5.34
CA LEU A 330 -4.74 -11.31 6.28
C LEU A 330 -4.41 -9.98 5.60
N THR A 331 -5.34 -9.04 5.66
CA THR A 331 -5.14 -7.67 5.14
C THR A 331 -5.81 -6.66 6.07
N ASP A 332 -5.56 -5.36 5.89
CA ASP A 332 -6.41 -4.34 6.50
C ASP A 332 -7.68 -4.13 5.65
N LYS A 333 -8.78 -3.76 6.34
CA LYS A 333 -10.10 -3.65 5.72
C LYS A 333 -10.11 -2.61 4.59
N ALA A 334 -9.45 -1.47 4.79
CA ALA A 334 -9.46 -0.40 3.81
C ALA A 334 -8.78 -0.83 2.50
N THR A 335 -7.60 -1.46 2.57
CA THR A 335 -6.91 -1.99 1.40
C THR A 335 -7.75 -3.04 0.67
N PHE A 336 -8.43 -3.93 1.42
CA PHE A 336 -9.30 -4.93 0.80
C PHE A 336 -10.49 -4.31 0.07
N LEU A 337 -11.15 -3.33 0.67
CA LEU A 337 -12.29 -2.65 0.03
C LEU A 337 -11.86 -1.89 -1.23
N THR A 338 -10.69 -1.26 -1.22
CA THR A 338 -10.09 -0.64 -2.42
C THR A 338 -9.80 -1.67 -3.50
N PHE A 339 -9.26 -2.84 -3.14
CA PHE A 339 -9.04 -3.96 -4.07
C PHE A 339 -10.33 -4.41 -4.74
N VAL A 340 -11.41 -4.60 -3.96
CA VAL A 340 -12.73 -4.99 -4.51
C VAL A 340 -13.33 -3.89 -5.38
N ALA A 341 -13.23 -2.62 -4.96
CA ALA A 341 -13.74 -1.49 -5.72
C ALA A 341 -13.05 -1.30 -7.09
N ASN A 342 -11.82 -1.80 -7.22
CA ASN A 342 -11.04 -1.80 -8.46
C ASN A 342 -11.09 -3.16 -9.20
N ASP A 343 -12.15 -3.94 -9.04
CA ASP A 343 -12.35 -5.22 -9.73
C ASP A 343 -11.17 -6.21 -9.55
N GLY A 344 -10.54 -6.22 -8.38
CA GLY A 344 -9.42 -7.11 -8.07
C GLY A 344 -8.05 -6.65 -8.62
N VAL A 345 -7.92 -5.38 -8.98
CA VAL A 345 -6.66 -4.77 -9.47
C VAL A 345 -6.15 -3.74 -8.46
N MET A 346 -4.81 -3.78 -8.19
CA MET A 346 -4.12 -2.82 -7.29
C MET A 346 -2.91 -2.21 -7.96
#